data_8b61fa1955798cc8b674e840f69911f5
#
_entry.id   8b61fa1955798cc8b674e840f69911f5
#
_cell.length_a   1.000
_cell.length_b   1.000
_cell.length_c   1.000
_cell.angle_alpha   90.00
_cell.angle_beta   90.00
_cell.angle_gamma   90.00
#
_symmetry.space_group_name_H-M   'P 1'
#
loop_
_entity.id
_entity.type
_entity.pdbx_description
1 polymer ?
#
loop_
_entity_poly.entity_id
_entity_poly.type
_entity_poly.pdbx_seq_one_letter_code
_entity_poly.pdbx_strand_id
1 'polypeptide(L)'
;RDVVMYLPPRGFAVGAGDWSLDRWAQHNEAPAVLAATELFAYEPALNHADIRQRWHMFEKRAWSKTRAKAQSGQGVLRHTAGPDDVTLVSQAPPQGYFYSLQAIELTHHRFDGQRSKVLPREVFVGIDAVLVLPYDVSRDRVLLVEQLRVGPVVRDDPQPWILEPVAG
;
A
#
# COMPACT_ATOMS: atom_id res chain seq x y z
N ARG A 1 29.04 3.29 13.75
CA ARG A 1 27.62 3.30 13.31
C ARG A 1 27.47 4.47 12.34
N ASP A 2 27.33 4.16 11.05
CA ASP A 2 27.10 5.19 10.04
C ASP A 2 25.68 5.72 10.20
N VAL A 3 25.55 6.99 10.50
CA VAL A 3 24.26 7.66 10.55
C VAL A 3 23.91 8.08 9.12
N VAL A 4 22.95 7.43 8.50
CA VAL A 4 22.42 7.85 7.21
C VAL A 4 21.50 9.04 7.44
N MET A 5 21.97 10.25 7.12
CA MET A 5 21.12 11.43 7.09
C MET A 5 20.24 11.38 5.83
N TYR A 6 18.94 11.34 6.03
CA TYR A 6 17.98 11.52 4.96
C TYR A 6 17.87 13.00 4.61
N LEU A 7 18.34 13.37 3.42
CA LEU A 7 18.10 14.69 2.87
C LEU A 7 16.85 14.64 2.00
N PRO A 8 15.86 15.52 2.20
CA PRO A 8 14.69 15.56 1.33
C PRO A 8 15.11 15.86 -0.11
N PRO A 9 14.38 15.33 -1.12
CA PRO A 9 14.65 15.61 -2.52
C PRO A 9 14.66 17.13 -2.79
N ARG A 10 15.53 17.58 -3.71
CA ARG A 10 15.55 18.99 -4.15
C ARG A 10 14.17 19.38 -4.67
N GLY A 11 13.60 20.45 -4.12
CA GLY A 11 12.28 20.97 -4.51
C GLY A 11 11.19 20.80 -3.46
N PHE A 12 11.44 20.09 -2.36
CA PHE A 12 10.53 20.14 -1.21
C PHE A 12 10.64 21.51 -0.55
N ALA A 13 9.52 22.25 -0.52
CA ALA A 13 9.42 23.45 0.30
C ALA A 13 9.60 23.03 1.76
N VAL A 14 10.76 23.35 2.33
CA VAL A 14 10.95 23.25 3.77
C VAL A 14 10.02 24.30 4.36
N GLY A 15 9.00 23.88 5.10
CA GLY A 15 8.09 24.79 5.77
C GLY A 15 8.87 25.81 6.62
N ALA A 16 8.41 27.04 6.66
CA ALA A 16 9.03 28.08 7.47
C ALA A 16 8.98 27.67 8.95
N GLY A 17 10.12 27.31 9.52
CA GLY A 17 10.28 26.92 10.92
C GLY A 17 11.39 25.92 11.14
N ASP A 18 11.93 25.88 12.38
CA ASP A 18 12.95 24.92 12.76
C ASP A 18 12.40 23.49 12.73
N TRP A 19 13.20 22.56 12.21
CA TRP A 19 12.88 21.14 12.26
C TRP A 19 12.84 20.67 13.73
N SER A 20 11.81 19.88 14.07
CA SER A 20 11.65 19.32 15.41
C SER A 20 11.34 17.82 15.29
N LEU A 21 12.13 17.00 15.96
CA LEU A 21 11.92 15.56 16.04
C LEU A 21 10.54 15.22 16.62
N ASP A 22 10.12 15.93 17.65
CA ASP A 22 8.82 15.68 18.30
C ASP A 22 7.65 15.97 17.35
N ARG A 23 7.72 17.06 16.60
CA ARG A 23 6.70 17.37 15.57
C ARG A 23 6.71 16.37 14.43
N TRP A 24 7.89 15.95 14.00
CA TRP A 24 8.02 14.92 12.97
C TRP A 24 7.46 13.58 13.48
N ALA A 25 7.83 13.15 14.69
CA ALA A 25 7.39 11.89 15.28
C ALA A 25 5.87 11.82 15.44
N GLN A 26 5.23 12.89 15.92
CA GLN A 26 3.77 12.94 16.05
C GLN A 26 3.01 12.51 14.78
N HIS A 27 3.56 12.78 13.60
CA HIS A 27 2.91 12.48 12.33
C HIS A 27 3.49 11.27 11.61
N ASN A 28 4.77 10.96 11.80
CA ASN A 28 5.50 10.02 10.96
C ASN A 28 5.99 8.76 11.70
N GLU A 29 5.96 8.72 13.03
CA GLU A 29 6.48 7.58 13.79
C GLU A 29 5.77 6.28 13.42
N ALA A 30 4.45 6.26 13.45
CA ALA A 30 3.67 5.05 13.15
C ALA A 30 3.92 4.52 11.72
N PRO A 31 3.85 5.33 10.65
CA PRO A 31 4.19 4.84 9.32
C PRO A 31 5.68 4.49 9.18
N ALA A 32 6.61 5.18 9.84
CA ALA A 32 8.02 4.84 9.80
C ALA A 32 8.30 3.47 10.43
N VAL A 33 7.69 3.16 11.57
CA VAL A 33 7.78 1.84 12.21
C VAL A 33 7.20 0.75 11.31
N LEU A 34 6.04 0.99 10.68
CA LEU A 34 5.43 0.03 9.76
C LEU A 34 6.30 -0.22 8.53
N ALA A 35 6.90 0.83 7.95
CA ALA A 35 7.81 0.71 6.81
C ALA A 35 9.07 -0.09 7.18
N ALA A 36 9.67 0.19 8.32
CA ALA A 36 10.83 -0.54 8.83
C ALA A 36 10.49 -2.01 9.13
N THR A 37 9.34 -2.28 9.74
CA THR A 37 8.89 -3.65 10.02
C THR A 37 8.75 -4.45 8.73
N GLU A 38 8.17 -3.87 7.69
CA GLU A 38 8.04 -4.55 6.39
C GLU A 38 9.42 -4.78 5.75
N LEU A 39 10.31 -3.78 5.79
CA LEU A 39 11.67 -3.89 5.26
C LEU A 39 12.42 -5.07 5.88
N PHE A 40 12.37 -5.21 7.20
CA PHE A 40 13.08 -6.28 7.93
C PHE A 40 12.41 -7.65 7.82
N ALA A 41 11.22 -7.75 7.26
CA ALA A 41 10.54 -9.02 7.02
C ALA A 41 10.98 -9.73 5.73
N TYR A 42 11.78 -9.08 4.88
CA TYR A 42 12.26 -9.70 3.64
C TYR A 42 13.34 -10.75 3.90
N GLU A 43 13.19 -11.91 3.26
CA GLU A 43 14.17 -13.00 3.28
C GLU A 43 14.50 -13.45 1.84
N PRO A 44 15.77 -13.41 1.43
CA PRO A 44 16.91 -12.86 2.17
C PRO A 44 16.79 -11.34 2.41
N ALA A 45 17.51 -10.84 3.42
CA ALA A 45 17.53 -9.41 3.73
C ALA A 45 17.95 -8.57 2.52
N LEU A 46 17.29 -7.44 2.32
CA LEU A 46 17.56 -6.54 1.21
C LEU A 46 18.91 -5.83 1.40
N ASN A 47 19.67 -5.68 0.32
CA ASN A 47 20.87 -4.88 0.32
C ASN A 47 20.57 -3.36 0.25
N HIS A 48 21.60 -2.52 0.45
CA HIS A 48 21.43 -1.06 0.47
C HIS A 48 20.90 -0.48 -0.83
N ALA A 49 21.26 -1.04 -1.99
CA ALA A 49 20.80 -0.57 -3.29
C ALA A 49 19.30 -0.86 -3.46
N ASP A 50 18.86 -2.05 -3.11
CA ASP A 50 17.46 -2.45 -3.13
C ASP A 50 16.63 -1.61 -2.17
N ILE A 51 17.12 -1.36 -0.95
CA ILE A 51 16.46 -0.52 0.03
C ILE A 51 16.26 0.89 -0.52
N ARG A 52 17.32 1.52 -1.05
CA ARG A 52 17.25 2.87 -1.60
C ARG A 52 16.23 2.98 -2.72
N GLN A 53 16.21 2.00 -3.61
CA GLN A 53 15.32 2.00 -4.78
C GLN A 53 13.86 1.77 -4.40
N ARG A 54 13.62 1.00 -3.35
CA ARG A 54 12.28 0.52 -2.96
C ARG A 54 11.68 1.29 -1.76
N TRP A 55 12.47 2.12 -1.06
CA TRP A 55 12.04 2.79 0.18
C TRP A 55 10.70 3.51 0.05
N HIS A 56 10.52 4.24 -1.04
CA HIS A 56 9.27 4.96 -1.29
C HIS A 56 8.03 4.06 -1.33
N MET A 57 8.18 2.78 -1.72
CA MET A 57 7.08 1.81 -1.73
C MET A 57 6.75 1.33 -0.31
N PHE A 58 7.78 1.13 0.53
CA PHE A 58 7.55 0.81 1.94
C PHE A 58 6.82 1.95 2.66
N GLU A 59 7.24 3.19 2.43
CA GLU A 59 6.57 4.36 3.00
C GLU A 59 5.11 4.46 2.53
N LYS A 60 4.84 4.35 1.23
CA LYS A 60 3.47 4.43 0.69
C LYS A 60 2.56 3.33 1.26
N ARG A 61 3.03 2.08 1.36
CA ARG A 61 2.27 0.99 1.99
C ARG A 61 2.05 1.21 3.49
N ALA A 62 3.06 1.73 4.19
CA ALA A 62 2.93 2.07 5.61
C ALA A 62 1.88 3.15 5.84
N TRP A 63 1.87 4.20 5.01
CA TRP A 63 0.83 5.23 5.05
C TRP A 63 -0.56 4.69 4.73
N SER A 64 -0.70 3.79 3.76
CA SER A 64 -1.96 3.11 3.47
C SER A 64 -2.48 2.35 4.69
N LYS A 65 -1.62 1.56 5.34
CA LYS A 65 -1.95 0.84 6.59
C LYS A 65 -2.35 1.80 7.72
N THR A 66 -1.65 2.93 7.85
CA THR A 66 -1.95 3.94 8.88
C THR A 66 -3.33 4.56 8.64
N ARG A 67 -3.65 4.93 7.39
CA ARG A 67 -4.98 5.44 7.03
C ARG A 67 -6.08 4.41 7.25
N ALA A 68 -5.84 3.15 6.87
CA ALA A 68 -6.81 2.08 7.07
C ALA A 68 -7.16 1.87 8.55
N LYS A 69 -6.15 1.92 9.43
CA LYS A 69 -6.36 1.82 10.89
C LYS A 69 -7.16 2.99 11.48
N ALA A 70 -7.05 4.17 10.89
CA ALA A 70 -7.78 5.35 11.33
C ALA A 70 -9.24 5.39 10.86
N GLN A 71 -9.62 4.53 9.90
CA GLN A 71 -10.99 4.47 9.42
C GLN A 71 -11.87 3.69 10.39
N SER A 72 -12.93 4.31 10.88
CA SER A 72 -13.99 3.62 11.62
C SER A 72 -14.89 2.88 10.63
N GLY A 73 -15.00 1.56 10.78
CA GLY A 73 -15.81 0.69 9.93
C GLY A 73 -17.34 0.85 10.14
N GLN A 74 -17.86 2.06 10.25
CA GLN A 74 -19.28 2.28 10.41
C GLN A 74 -20.00 2.25 9.06
N GLY A 75 -20.88 1.28 8.89
CA GLY A 75 -21.78 1.21 7.74
C GLY A 75 -23.03 0.42 8.04
N VAL A 76 -24.19 0.97 7.69
CA VAL A 76 -25.51 0.36 7.94
C VAL A 76 -25.71 -0.96 7.17
N LEU A 77 -24.95 -1.16 6.07
CA LEU A 77 -25.10 -2.28 5.15
C LEU A 77 -24.01 -3.35 5.29
N ARG A 78 -23.04 -3.15 6.17
CA ARG A 78 -21.91 -4.07 6.34
C ARG A 78 -21.85 -4.59 7.77
N HIS A 79 -21.35 -5.83 7.91
CA HIS A 79 -20.95 -6.35 9.20
C HIS A 79 -19.93 -5.41 9.86
N THR A 80 -20.14 -5.08 11.12
CA THR A 80 -19.17 -4.33 11.91
C THR A 80 -18.20 -5.31 12.52
N ALA A 81 -16.99 -5.38 11.97
CA ALA A 81 -15.99 -6.31 12.44
C ALA A 81 -15.45 -5.90 13.82
N GLY A 82 -15.42 -6.86 14.73
CA GLY A 82 -14.73 -6.76 16.01
C GLY A 82 -13.26 -7.21 15.91
N PRO A 83 -12.47 -6.96 16.98
CA PRO A 83 -11.04 -7.33 16.97
C PRO A 83 -10.79 -8.81 16.83
N ASP A 84 -11.74 -9.66 17.27
CA ASP A 84 -11.61 -11.13 17.26
C ASP A 84 -12.23 -11.79 16.03
N ASP A 85 -12.85 -11.03 15.14
CA ASP A 85 -13.53 -11.58 13.96
C ASP A 85 -12.56 -12.24 12.98
N VAL A 86 -11.34 -11.71 12.87
CA VAL A 86 -10.28 -12.27 12.02
C VAL A 86 -9.02 -12.48 12.83
N THR A 87 -8.45 -13.68 12.74
CA THR A 87 -7.17 -14.02 13.36
C THR A 87 -6.16 -14.39 12.27
N LEU A 88 -5.06 -13.67 12.20
CA LEU A 88 -3.91 -14.05 11.36
C LEU A 88 -3.14 -15.15 12.08
N VAL A 89 -3.11 -16.34 11.47
CA VAL A 89 -2.44 -17.54 12.03
C VAL A 89 -0.96 -17.52 11.68
N SER A 90 -0.64 -17.26 10.43
CA SER A 90 0.74 -17.16 9.95
C SER A 90 0.86 -16.17 8.79
N GLN A 91 2.06 -15.68 8.58
CA GLN A 91 2.40 -14.80 7.47
C GLN A 91 3.82 -15.12 7.01
N ALA A 92 3.97 -15.48 5.73
CA ALA A 92 5.27 -15.67 5.12
C ALA A 92 5.98 -14.34 4.87
N PRO A 93 7.32 -14.34 4.74
CA PRO A 93 8.08 -13.17 4.30
C PRO A 93 7.54 -12.61 2.98
N PRO A 94 7.47 -11.28 2.82
CA PRO A 94 6.99 -10.68 1.60
C PRO A 94 7.95 -10.93 0.44
N GLN A 95 7.40 -11.14 -0.76
CA GLN A 95 8.16 -11.33 -1.99
C GLN A 95 7.78 -10.26 -3.02
N GLY A 96 8.67 -9.99 -3.96
CA GLY A 96 8.44 -9.04 -5.03
C GLY A 96 9.28 -7.78 -4.92
N TYR A 97 9.13 -6.90 -5.90
CA TYR A 97 9.93 -5.70 -6.02
C TYR A 97 9.11 -4.42 -5.82
N PHE A 98 8.32 -4.03 -6.81
CA PHE A 98 7.45 -2.84 -6.73
C PHE A 98 6.20 -3.13 -5.88
N TYR A 99 5.56 -4.23 -6.17
CA TYR A 99 4.49 -4.78 -5.37
C TYR A 99 5.03 -5.87 -4.44
N SER A 100 4.28 -6.20 -3.41
CA SER A 100 4.59 -7.29 -2.51
C SER A 100 3.54 -8.39 -2.63
N LEU A 101 3.98 -9.63 -2.83
CA LEU A 101 3.14 -10.81 -2.71
C LEU A 101 3.38 -11.44 -1.34
N GLN A 102 2.31 -11.70 -0.60
CA GLN A 102 2.38 -12.32 0.72
C GLN A 102 1.47 -13.54 0.79
N ALA A 103 2.01 -14.66 1.24
CA ALA A 103 1.20 -15.81 1.64
C ALA A 103 0.84 -15.66 3.12
N ILE A 104 -0.43 -15.80 3.44
CA ILE A 104 -0.96 -15.70 4.81
C ILE A 104 -1.90 -16.86 5.08
N GLU A 105 -2.01 -17.23 6.34
CA GLU A 105 -3.06 -18.11 6.84
C GLU A 105 -3.89 -17.36 7.86
N LEU A 106 -5.20 -17.45 7.74
CA LEU A 106 -6.12 -16.78 8.65
C LEU A 106 -7.33 -17.66 8.99
N THR A 107 -7.98 -17.30 10.09
CA THR A 107 -9.33 -17.76 10.42
C THR A 107 -10.23 -16.57 10.64
N HIS A 108 -11.54 -16.74 10.46
CA HIS A 108 -12.52 -15.71 10.77
C HIS A 108 -13.80 -16.29 11.36
N HIS A 109 -14.57 -15.47 12.06
CA HIS A 109 -15.93 -15.83 12.45
C HIS A 109 -16.83 -15.88 11.20
N ARG A 110 -17.65 -16.91 11.14
CA ARG A 110 -18.66 -17.08 10.10
C ARG A 110 -19.98 -16.51 10.58
N PHE A 111 -20.87 -16.17 9.67
CA PHE A 111 -22.20 -15.65 10.00
C PHE A 111 -23.11 -16.70 10.67
N ASP A 112 -22.72 -17.97 10.67
CA ASP A 112 -23.39 -19.04 11.43
C ASP A 112 -22.89 -19.16 12.88
N GLY A 113 -22.04 -18.24 13.33
CA GLY A 113 -21.47 -18.19 14.67
C GLY A 113 -20.26 -19.11 14.89
N GLN A 114 -19.86 -19.88 13.89
CA GLN A 114 -18.70 -20.77 14.00
C GLN A 114 -17.43 -20.07 13.46
N ARG A 115 -16.27 -20.55 13.89
CA ARG A 115 -15.00 -20.14 13.31
C ARG A 115 -14.71 -20.94 12.04
N SER A 116 -14.17 -20.29 11.03
CA SER A 116 -13.70 -20.96 9.82
C SER A 116 -12.55 -21.92 10.12
N LYS A 117 -12.32 -22.89 9.24
CA LYS A 117 -11.02 -23.58 9.19
C LYS A 117 -9.93 -22.58 8.84
N VAL A 118 -8.67 -22.96 8.99
CA VAL A 118 -7.53 -22.17 8.52
C VAL A 118 -7.62 -22.03 6.99
N LEU A 119 -7.55 -20.81 6.53
CA LEU A 119 -7.68 -20.44 5.11
C LEU A 119 -6.33 -19.91 4.63
N PRO A 120 -5.62 -20.61 3.75
CA PRO A 120 -4.46 -20.06 3.07
C PRO A 120 -4.91 -19.03 2.03
N ARG A 121 -4.18 -17.92 1.94
CA ARG A 121 -4.41 -16.84 0.97
C ARG A 121 -3.09 -16.28 0.47
N GLU A 122 -3.07 -15.93 -0.80
CA GLU A 122 -2.03 -15.09 -1.38
C GLU A 122 -2.59 -13.70 -1.57
N VAL A 123 -1.86 -12.70 -1.08
CA VAL A 123 -2.29 -11.31 -1.09
C VAL A 123 -1.31 -10.48 -1.89
N PHE A 124 -1.83 -9.85 -2.92
CA PHE A 124 -1.10 -8.84 -3.67
C PHE A 124 -1.20 -7.50 -2.94
N VAL A 125 -0.08 -7.05 -2.36
CA VAL A 125 -0.02 -5.82 -1.57
C VAL A 125 0.47 -4.69 -2.47
N GLY A 126 -0.46 -3.83 -2.88
CA GLY A 126 -0.19 -2.62 -3.62
C GLY A 126 -0.08 -1.39 -2.73
N ILE A 127 -0.28 -0.25 -3.35
CA ILE A 127 -0.40 1.07 -2.73
C ILE A 127 -1.77 1.65 -3.09
N ASP A 128 -2.22 2.64 -2.34
CA ASP A 128 -3.40 3.42 -2.73
C ASP A 128 -3.13 4.12 -4.06
N ALA A 129 -4.15 4.17 -4.90
CA ALA A 129 -4.12 4.91 -6.15
C ALA A 129 -5.35 5.83 -6.22
N VAL A 130 -5.18 6.99 -6.82
CA VAL A 130 -6.27 7.93 -7.10
C VAL A 130 -6.56 7.88 -8.58
N LEU A 131 -7.85 7.73 -8.92
CA LEU A 131 -8.33 7.82 -10.29
C LEU A 131 -9.04 9.17 -10.48
N VAL A 132 -8.69 9.89 -11.54
CA VAL A 132 -9.32 11.14 -11.91
C VAL A 132 -9.88 10.99 -13.33
N LEU A 133 -11.17 11.27 -13.48
CA LEU A 133 -11.83 11.32 -14.76
C LEU A 133 -12.19 12.79 -15.08
N PRO A 134 -11.33 13.53 -15.79
CA PRO A 134 -11.63 14.89 -16.17
C PRO A 134 -12.84 14.94 -17.12
N TYR A 135 -13.80 15.82 -16.83
CA TYR A 135 -15.02 15.97 -17.60
C TYR A 135 -15.17 17.41 -18.11
N ASP A 136 -15.26 17.55 -19.41
CA ASP A 136 -15.56 18.83 -20.08
C ASP A 136 -17.07 18.97 -20.24
N VAL A 137 -17.67 19.75 -19.36
CA VAL A 137 -19.12 20.01 -19.33
C VAL A 137 -19.59 20.67 -20.63
N SER A 138 -18.76 21.50 -21.26
CA SER A 138 -19.16 22.26 -22.46
C SER A 138 -19.27 21.38 -23.70
N ARG A 139 -18.51 20.28 -23.72
CA ARG A 139 -18.46 19.32 -24.85
C ARG A 139 -19.09 17.98 -24.53
N ASP A 140 -19.53 17.78 -23.29
CA ASP A 140 -20.02 16.50 -22.78
C ASP A 140 -19.05 15.35 -23.07
N ARG A 141 -17.79 15.54 -22.70
CA ARG A 141 -16.69 14.60 -22.96
C ARG A 141 -15.82 14.38 -21.75
N VAL A 142 -15.27 13.16 -21.65
CA VAL A 142 -14.25 12.78 -20.67
C VAL A 142 -12.89 12.67 -21.34
N LEU A 143 -11.84 12.93 -20.56
CA LEU A 143 -10.46 12.69 -20.97
C LEU A 143 -10.02 11.31 -20.49
N LEU A 144 -9.56 10.49 -21.42
CA LEU A 144 -8.87 9.23 -21.14
C LEU A 144 -7.44 9.30 -21.66
N VAL A 145 -6.55 8.54 -21.05
CA VAL A 145 -5.18 8.33 -21.52
C VAL A 145 -5.03 6.92 -22.09
N GLU A 146 -4.27 6.77 -23.15
CA GLU A 146 -3.93 5.47 -23.70
C GLU A 146 -2.52 5.08 -23.24
N GLN A 147 -2.40 3.92 -22.58
CA GLN A 147 -1.13 3.45 -22.03
C GLN A 147 -0.91 1.97 -22.30
N LEU A 148 0.36 1.61 -22.51
CA LEU A 148 0.78 0.20 -22.46
C LEU A 148 0.61 -0.34 -21.04
N ARG A 149 -0.10 -1.46 -20.92
CA ARG A 149 -0.24 -2.18 -19.65
C ARG A 149 0.37 -3.57 -19.73
N VAL A 150 1.20 -3.90 -18.71
CA VAL A 150 1.95 -5.15 -18.66
C VAL A 150 1.03 -6.37 -18.43
N GLY A 151 -0.08 -6.20 -17.74
CA GLY A 151 -1.06 -7.28 -17.52
C GLY A 151 -1.55 -7.92 -18.83
N PRO A 152 -2.05 -7.14 -19.80
CA PRO A 152 -2.38 -7.65 -21.14
C PRO A 152 -1.18 -8.29 -21.85
N VAL A 153 0.03 -7.70 -21.76
CA VAL A 153 1.24 -8.27 -22.37
C VAL A 153 1.51 -9.68 -21.86
N VAL A 154 1.47 -9.88 -20.54
CA VAL A 154 1.72 -11.21 -19.92
C VAL A 154 0.62 -12.23 -20.28
N ARG A 155 -0.56 -11.76 -20.66
CA ARG A 155 -1.69 -12.60 -21.11
C ARG A 155 -1.67 -12.87 -22.62
N ASP A 156 -0.66 -12.41 -23.32
CA ASP A 156 -0.56 -12.48 -24.78
C ASP A 156 -1.74 -11.78 -25.50
N ASP A 157 -2.24 -10.70 -24.91
CA ASP A 157 -3.30 -9.91 -25.50
C ASP A 157 -2.76 -9.12 -26.71
N PRO A 158 -3.37 -9.23 -27.89
CA PRO A 158 -2.89 -8.51 -29.08
C PRO A 158 -3.08 -6.98 -28.95
N GLN A 159 -3.87 -6.50 -27.99
CA GLN A 159 -4.12 -5.07 -27.74
C GLN A 159 -3.68 -4.67 -26.31
N PRO A 160 -2.37 -4.54 -26.04
CA PRO A 160 -1.89 -4.23 -24.69
C PRO A 160 -1.99 -2.74 -24.32
N TRP A 161 -2.39 -1.88 -25.25
CA TRP A 161 -2.66 -0.46 -25.02
C TRP A 161 -4.10 -0.29 -24.58
N ILE A 162 -4.31 0.29 -23.40
CA ILE A 162 -5.62 0.41 -22.76
C ILE A 162 -5.97 1.89 -22.56
N LEU A 163 -7.24 2.22 -22.89
CA LEU A 163 -7.83 3.52 -22.53
C LEU A 163 -8.27 3.47 -21.07
N GLU A 164 -7.78 4.43 -20.28
CA GLU A 164 -8.08 4.47 -18.85
C GLU A 164 -8.15 5.92 -18.33
N PRO A 165 -8.82 6.16 -17.18
CA PRO A 165 -8.73 7.43 -16.49
C PRO A 165 -7.30 7.74 -16.07
N VAL A 166 -7.00 9.01 -15.84
CA VAL A 166 -5.71 9.44 -15.27
C VAL A 166 -5.58 8.83 -13.86
N ALA A 167 -4.47 8.16 -13.58
CA ALA A 167 -4.19 7.50 -12.32
C ALA A 167 -2.82 7.88 -11.75
N GLY A 168 -2.70 7.97 -10.40
CA GLY A 168 -1.44 8.25 -9.72
C GLY A 168 -1.48 7.96 -8.23
#